data_013da8bc31e16a1b29300ff289d6f667
#
_entry.id   013da8bc31e16a1b29300ff289d6f667
#
_cell.length_a   1.000
_cell.length_b   1.000
_cell.length_c   1.000
_cell.angle_alpha   90.00
_cell.angle_beta   90.00
_cell.angle_gamma   90.00
#
_symmetry.space_group_name_H-M   'P 1'
#
loop_
_entity.id
_entity.type
_entity.pdbx_description
1 polymer ?
#
loop_
_entity_poly.entity_id
_entity_poly.type
_entity_poly.pdbx_seq_one_letter_code
_entity_poly.pdbx_strand_id
1 'polypeptide(L)'
;MRRISIITLNLWNTEHWEKREACVISFVTTYQADIYCLQEVRPSTLTLLDEALADYVRIEGAERGWRFESSIYVKERLFTVQGHGRVDLRMPEVDRGLFWARLRTPEGTSLFVSTVHLTHQLNATEVATGIGFRHDEAILASEALNTLAGAEEAAILCGDFNDPVHPSLIFQKNAGFTDVFTTLGLPAPVTFPCPYLSDEGFLVEAIDKIMVRGPVRSLLATSPHFLIPGGVLSDHWPVAAVLELV
;
A
#
# COMPACT_ATOMS: atom_id res chain seq x y z
N MET A 1 16.32 -18.64 1.85
CA MET A 1 15.30 -17.99 1.00
C MET A 1 13.95 -18.16 1.65
N ARG A 2 13.22 -17.07 1.82
CA ARG A 2 11.88 -17.07 2.41
C ARG A 2 10.88 -16.44 1.45
N ARG A 3 9.72 -17.08 1.28
CA ARG A 3 8.61 -16.51 0.52
C ARG A 3 7.67 -15.78 1.47
N ILE A 4 7.20 -14.63 1.03
CA ILE A 4 6.22 -13.81 1.74
C ILE A 4 5.16 -13.33 0.74
N SER A 5 3.96 -13.12 1.23
CA SER A 5 2.86 -12.50 0.48
C SER A 5 2.55 -11.13 1.05
N ILE A 6 2.28 -10.18 0.17
CA ILE A 6 1.90 -8.81 0.51
C ILE A 6 0.72 -8.35 -0.32
N ILE A 7 -0.18 -7.62 0.30
CA ILE A 7 -1.33 -6.99 -0.35
C ILE A 7 -1.37 -5.52 0.04
N THR A 8 -1.58 -4.64 -0.94
CA THR A 8 -1.99 -3.25 -0.72
C THR A 8 -3.43 -3.04 -1.18
N LEU A 9 -4.19 -2.24 -0.44
CA LEU A 9 -5.58 -1.91 -0.74
C LEU A 9 -5.95 -0.56 -0.14
N ASN A 10 -6.41 0.36 -0.99
CA ASN A 10 -7.16 1.54 -0.53
C ASN A 10 -8.55 1.08 -0.10
N LEU A 11 -8.95 1.37 1.15
CA LEU A 11 -10.20 0.92 1.76
C LEU A 11 -11.39 1.83 1.47
N TRP A 12 -11.18 2.94 0.73
CA TRP A 12 -12.25 3.92 0.50
C TRP A 12 -12.92 4.41 1.80
N ASN A 13 -12.13 4.66 2.80
CA ASN A 13 -12.51 5.07 4.16
C ASN A 13 -13.79 4.36 4.69
N THR A 14 -14.82 5.09 5.06
CA THR A 14 -16.12 4.54 5.51
C THR A 14 -17.24 4.70 4.50
N GLU A 15 -16.92 5.08 3.24
CA GLU A 15 -17.92 5.20 2.19
C GLU A 15 -18.61 3.85 1.94
N HIS A 16 -19.91 3.83 2.02
CA HIS A 16 -20.75 2.63 1.88
C HIS A 16 -20.31 1.44 2.76
N TRP A 17 -19.67 1.69 3.92
CA TRP A 17 -19.03 0.67 4.75
C TRP A 17 -19.96 -0.50 5.10
N GLU A 18 -21.20 -0.22 5.50
CA GLU A 18 -22.21 -1.24 5.83
C GLU A 18 -22.43 -2.29 4.72
N LYS A 19 -22.24 -1.90 3.45
CA LYS A 19 -22.35 -2.80 2.30
C LYS A 19 -21.08 -3.52 1.97
N ARG A 20 -19.92 -3.00 2.43
CA ARG A 20 -18.58 -3.49 2.06
C ARG A 20 -17.90 -4.28 3.16
N GLU A 21 -18.25 -4.03 4.41
CA GLU A 21 -17.63 -4.63 5.59
C GLU A 21 -17.46 -6.15 5.46
N ALA A 22 -18.56 -6.87 5.18
CA ALA A 22 -18.52 -8.33 5.03
C ALA A 22 -17.57 -8.78 3.91
N CYS A 23 -17.47 -8.01 2.80
CA CYS A 23 -16.57 -8.30 1.70
C CYS A 23 -15.11 -8.09 2.10
N VAL A 24 -14.80 -6.99 2.79
CA VAL A 24 -13.45 -6.68 3.28
C VAL A 24 -12.98 -7.75 4.28
N ILE A 25 -13.81 -8.10 5.26
CA ILE A 25 -13.49 -9.15 6.25
C ILE A 25 -13.29 -10.50 5.57
N SER A 26 -14.19 -10.88 4.65
CA SER A 26 -14.05 -12.13 3.88
C SER A 26 -12.78 -12.15 3.05
N PHE A 27 -12.39 -11.03 2.45
CA PHE A 27 -11.17 -10.89 1.68
C PHE A 27 -9.93 -11.14 2.53
N VAL A 28 -9.77 -10.41 3.64
CA VAL A 28 -8.56 -10.53 4.48
C VAL A 28 -8.45 -11.90 5.13
N THR A 29 -9.57 -12.50 5.52
CA THR A 29 -9.59 -13.86 6.11
C THR A 29 -9.38 -14.98 5.09
N THR A 30 -9.72 -14.75 3.82
CA THR A 30 -9.49 -15.71 2.73
C THR A 30 -8.06 -15.68 2.23
N TYR A 31 -7.53 -14.48 1.94
CA TYR A 31 -6.18 -14.33 1.39
C TYR A 31 -5.09 -14.55 2.42
N GLN A 32 -5.31 -14.14 3.66
CA GLN A 32 -4.34 -14.29 4.75
C GLN A 32 -2.90 -13.93 4.35
N ALA A 33 -2.73 -12.81 3.63
CA ALA A 33 -1.41 -12.35 3.22
C ALA A 33 -0.50 -12.15 4.44
N ASP A 34 0.80 -12.31 4.28
CA ASP A 34 1.73 -12.19 5.41
C ASP A 34 1.89 -10.72 5.85
N ILE A 35 1.64 -9.78 4.92
CA ILE A 35 1.66 -8.34 5.15
C ILE A 35 0.46 -7.71 4.43
N TYR A 36 -0.26 -6.82 5.12
CA TYR A 36 -1.23 -5.90 4.52
C TYR A 36 -0.77 -4.46 4.70
N CYS A 37 -0.83 -3.69 3.62
CA CYS A 37 -0.65 -2.24 3.64
C CYS A 37 -1.95 -1.60 3.17
N LEU A 38 -2.65 -0.93 4.08
CA LEU A 38 -3.99 -0.42 3.85
C LEU A 38 -3.97 1.10 3.86
N GLN A 39 -4.68 1.73 2.91
CA GLN A 39 -4.86 3.17 2.83
C GLN A 39 -6.32 3.51 3.14
N GLU A 40 -6.59 4.75 3.49
CA GLU A 40 -7.90 5.27 3.89
C GLU A 40 -8.56 4.49 5.04
N VAL A 41 -7.75 4.03 5.98
CA VAL A 41 -8.26 3.41 7.21
C VAL A 41 -8.99 4.43 8.08
N ARG A 42 -9.91 3.95 8.92
CA ARG A 42 -10.59 4.73 9.95
C ARG A 42 -10.64 3.91 11.25
N PRO A 43 -10.77 4.54 12.42
CA PRO A 43 -10.82 3.80 13.69
C PRO A 43 -11.88 2.70 13.72
N SER A 44 -13.04 2.92 13.11
CA SER A 44 -14.10 1.92 13.01
C SER A 44 -13.72 0.73 12.12
N THR A 45 -13.07 0.98 10.97
CA THR A 45 -12.61 -0.09 10.07
C THR A 45 -11.46 -0.87 10.69
N LEU A 46 -10.55 -0.19 11.42
CA LEU A 46 -9.44 -0.83 12.13
C LEU A 46 -9.92 -1.77 13.23
N THR A 47 -10.97 -1.41 14.00
CA THR A 47 -11.51 -2.29 15.04
C THR A 47 -11.94 -3.64 14.46
N LEU A 48 -12.64 -3.63 13.33
CA LEU A 48 -13.09 -4.85 12.66
C LEU A 48 -11.95 -5.64 12.02
N LEU A 49 -10.97 -4.92 11.47
CA LEU A 49 -9.77 -5.57 10.93
C LEU A 49 -8.90 -6.19 12.02
N ASP A 50 -8.75 -5.55 13.18
CA ASP A 50 -8.03 -6.10 14.32
C ASP A 50 -8.67 -7.41 14.81
N GLU A 51 -10.01 -7.50 14.80
CA GLU A 51 -10.73 -8.74 15.13
C GLU A 51 -10.52 -9.82 14.06
N ALA A 52 -10.61 -9.45 12.78
CA ALA A 52 -10.46 -10.40 11.67
C ALA A 52 -9.02 -10.88 11.46
N LEU A 53 -8.03 -10.09 11.86
CA LEU A 53 -6.59 -10.34 11.74
C LEU A 53 -5.96 -10.55 13.12
N ALA A 54 -6.60 -11.32 14.00
CA ALA A 54 -6.20 -11.52 15.40
C ALA A 54 -4.79 -12.14 15.58
N ASP A 55 -4.24 -12.79 14.55
CA ASP A 55 -2.87 -13.35 14.51
C ASP A 55 -1.84 -12.41 13.86
N TYR A 56 -2.23 -11.12 13.68
CA TYR A 56 -1.35 -10.10 13.14
C TYR A 56 -1.02 -9.04 14.19
N VAL A 57 0.16 -8.43 14.04
CA VAL A 57 0.51 -7.19 14.71
C VAL A 57 0.17 -6.04 13.77
N ARG A 58 -0.71 -5.15 14.19
CA ARG A 58 -0.90 -3.86 13.53
C ARG A 58 0.18 -2.90 14.00
N ILE A 59 0.87 -2.26 13.06
CA ILE A 59 1.87 -1.24 13.38
C ILE A 59 1.13 0.03 13.84
N GLU A 60 1.48 0.50 15.01
CA GLU A 60 0.91 1.71 15.62
C GLU A 60 2.00 2.71 15.93
N GLY A 61 1.78 3.98 15.63
CA GLY A 61 2.64 5.10 15.97
C GLY A 61 1.87 6.20 16.69
N ALA A 62 2.60 7.20 17.18
CA ALA A 62 2.00 8.34 17.88
C ALA A 62 1.23 9.27 16.93
N GLU A 63 1.58 9.25 15.65
CA GLU A 63 0.98 10.10 14.64
C GLU A 63 -0.43 9.61 14.28
N ARG A 64 -1.37 10.55 14.22
CA ARG A 64 -2.78 10.27 13.94
C ARG A 64 -2.98 9.51 12.63
N GLY A 65 -2.11 9.72 11.64
CA GLY A 65 -2.17 9.08 10.33
C GLY A 65 -2.21 7.55 10.36
N TRP A 66 -1.59 6.90 11.37
CA TRP A 66 -1.68 5.44 11.57
C TRP A 66 -3.10 4.90 11.81
N ARG A 67 -4.02 5.77 12.20
CA ARG A 67 -5.42 5.42 12.49
C ARG A 67 -6.43 6.04 11.54
N PHE A 68 -6.00 7.02 10.74
CA PHE A 68 -6.89 7.79 9.89
C PHE A 68 -6.49 7.80 8.42
N GLU A 69 -5.35 7.20 8.09
CA GLU A 69 -4.88 7.22 6.70
C GLU A 69 -4.26 5.90 6.27
N SER A 70 -3.20 5.43 6.91
CA SER A 70 -2.51 4.21 6.50
C SER A 70 -2.24 3.27 7.66
N SER A 71 -2.32 1.97 7.41
CA SER A 71 -2.01 0.95 8.40
C SER A 71 -1.24 -0.20 7.78
N ILE A 72 -0.31 -0.78 8.55
CA ILE A 72 0.46 -1.95 8.15
C ILE A 72 0.17 -3.06 9.16
N TYR A 73 -0.30 -4.22 8.67
CA TYR A 73 -0.50 -5.43 9.45
C TYR A 73 0.53 -6.48 9.01
N VAL A 74 1.16 -7.14 9.97
CA VAL A 74 2.14 -8.19 9.72
C VAL A 74 1.81 -9.43 10.55
N LYS A 75 1.92 -10.64 10.00
CA LYS A 75 1.72 -11.87 10.76
C LYS A 75 2.72 -11.97 11.90
N GLU A 76 2.25 -12.05 13.14
CA GLU A 76 3.07 -12.09 14.36
C GLU A 76 4.08 -13.24 14.33
N ARG A 77 3.67 -14.44 13.89
CA ARG A 77 4.53 -15.62 13.81
C ARG A 77 5.67 -15.51 12.78
N LEU A 78 5.58 -14.56 11.83
CA LEU A 78 6.51 -14.43 10.71
C LEU A 78 7.47 -13.26 10.87
N PHE A 79 7.10 -12.26 11.66
CA PHE A 79 7.87 -11.03 11.75
C PHE A 79 7.96 -10.49 13.18
N THR A 80 9.13 -9.98 13.52
CA THR A 80 9.33 -9.12 14.68
C THR A 80 9.54 -7.69 14.19
N VAL A 81 8.77 -6.74 14.73
CA VAL A 81 8.91 -5.32 14.41
C VAL A 81 10.15 -4.76 15.11
N GLN A 82 11.10 -4.23 14.34
CA GLN A 82 12.35 -3.65 14.84
C GLN A 82 12.27 -2.12 14.96
N GLY A 83 11.40 -1.51 14.22
CA GLY A 83 11.16 -0.07 14.21
C GLY A 83 10.07 0.29 13.21
N HIS A 84 9.48 1.45 13.39
CA HIS A 84 8.45 2.00 12.52
C HIS A 84 8.39 3.51 12.66
N GLY A 85 7.73 4.16 11.73
CA GLY A 85 7.52 5.60 11.79
C GLY A 85 6.76 6.14 10.58
N ARG A 86 6.55 7.46 10.61
CA ARG A 86 5.98 8.23 9.52
C ARG A 86 6.95 9.32 9.10
N VAL A 87 7.09 9.54 7.81
CA VAL A 87 7.80 10.70 7.26
C VAL A 87 6.77 11.66 6.66
N ASP A 88 6.88 12.93 7.04
CA ASP A 88 6.07 13.98 6.45
C ASP A 88 6.58 14.30 5.02
N LEU A 89 5.72 14.14 4.05
CA LEU A 89 5.99 14.43 2.64
C LEU A 89 5.48 15.82 2.23
N ARG A 90 5.13 16.68 3.21
CA ARG A 90 4.58 18.04 3.01
C ARG A 90 3.29 18.03 2.18
N MET A 91 2.50 17.00 2.33
CA MET A 91 1.25 16.81 1.61
C MET A 91 0.17 17.78 2.11
N PRO A 92 -0.79 18.17 1.26
CA PRO A 92 -1.95 18.94 1.69
C PRO A 92 -2.76 18.25 2.79
N GLU A 93 -2.83 16.92 2.73
CA GLU A 93 -3.51 16.07 3.71
C GLU A 93 -2.56 15.74 4.87
N VAL A 94 -2.73 16.41 6.00
CA VAL A 94 -1.80 16.38 7.16
C VAL A 94 -1.58 15.00 7.79
N ASP A 95 -2.53 14.07 7.63
CA ASP A 95 -2.42 12.72 8.18
C ASP A 95 -1.70 11.75 7.20
N ARG A 96 -1.48 12.15 5.93
CA ARG A 96 -0.77 11.38 4.91
C ARG A 96 0.74 11.50 5.06
N GLY A 97 1.47 10.64 4.40
CA GLY A 97 2.93 10.60 4.39
C GLY A 97 3.46 9.23 3.98
N LEU A 98 4.75 9.02 4.15
CA LEU A 98 5.37 7.70 4.03
C LEU A 98 5.33 7.00 5.38
N PHE A 99 4.52 5.96 5.50
CA PHE A 99 4.47 5.09 6.67
C PHE A 99 5.38 3.89 6.45
N TRP A 100 6.17 3.51 7.44
CA TRP A 100 7.14 2.43 7.29
C TRP A 100 7.29 1.57 8.54
N ALA A 101 7.68 0.32 8.32
CA ALA A 101 8.09 -0.60 9.36
C ALA A 101 9.34 -1.38 8.92
N ARG A 102 10.28 -1.58 9.84
CA ARG A 102 11.38 -2.52 9.67
C ARG A 102 11.04 -3.80 10.40
N LEU A 103 11.03 -4.88 9.66
CA LEU A 103 10.66 -6.21 10.11
C LEU A 103 11.87 -7.13 10.11
N ARG A 104 11.87 -8.11 11.02
CA ARG A 104 12.85 -9.18 11.04
C ARG A 104 12.16 -10.54 10.98
N THR A 105 12.59 -11.40 10.07
CA THR A 105 12.10 -12.78 10.00
C THR A 105 12.75 -13.64 11.09
N PRO A 106 12.19 -14.82 11.43
CA PRO A 106 12.81 -15.73 12.39
C PRO A 106 14.22 -16.17 11.98
N GLU A 107 14.51 -16.21 10.69
CA GLU A 107 15.86 -16.55 10.15
C GLU A 107 16.84 -15.37 10.23
N GLY A 108 16.38 -14.19 10.68
CA GLY A 108 17.21 -13.01 10.88
C GLY A 108 17.27 -12.05 9.68
N THR A 109 16.56 -12.34 8.59
CA THR A 109 16.51 -11.43 7.42
C THR A 109 15.77 -10.14 7.77
N SER A 110 16.36 -9.00 7.45
CA SER A 110 15.73 -7.69 7.57
C SER A 110 14.88 -7.39 6.33
N LEU A 111 13.70 -6.81 6.56
CA LEU A 111 12.78 -6.36 5.52
C LEU A 111 12.25 -4.98 5.88
N PHE A 112 12.42 -4.02 4.98
CA PHE A 112 11.83 -2.70 5.09
C PHE A 112 10.54 -2.66 4.29
N VAL A 113 9.41 -2.34 4.93
CA VAL A 113 8.10 -2.23 4.29
C VAL A 113 7.59 -0.82 4.48
N SER A 114 7.09 -0.23 3.42
CA SER A 114 6.52 1.12 3.46
C SER A 114 5.27 1.23 2.60
N THR A 115 4.41 2.19 2.97
CA THR A 115 3.20 2.51 2.22
C THR A 115 3.00 4.01 2.14
N VAL A 116 2.47 4.45 0.99
CA VAL A 116 2.08 5.85 0.74
C VAL A 116 0.65 5.88 0.20
N HIS A 117 0.00 7.02 0.42
CA HIS A 117 -1.20 7.41 -0.32
C HIS A 117 -0.95 8.84 -0.80
N LEU A 118 -0.55 9.00 -2.07
CA LEU A 118 -0.18 10.29 -2.63
C LEU A 118 -1.41 11.15 -2.91
N THR A 119 -1.20 12.45 -3.07
CA THR A 119 -2.30 13.41 -3.28
C THR A 119 -3.09 13.07 -4.53
N HIS A 120 -4.42 13.07 -4.40
CA HIS A 120 -5.33 12.77 -5.50
C HIS A 120 -5.31 13.90 -6.56
N GLN A 121 -5.33 13.53 -7.84
CA GLN A 121 -5.26 14.46 -8.98
C GLN A 121 -6.41 15.47 -9.05
N LEU A 122 -7.53 15.23 -8.36
CA LEU A 122 -8.63 16.20 -8.21
C LEU A 122 -8.54 17.01 -6.92
N ASN A 123 -7.37 17.05 -6.24
CA ASN A 123 -7.16 17.95 -5.13
C ASN A 123 -7.46 19.41 -5.56
N ALA A 124 -8.23 20.13 -4.76
CA ALA A 124 -8.72 21.46 -5.13
C ALA A 124 -7.60 22.43 -5.47
N THR A 125 -6.44 22.33 -4.80
CA THR A 125 -5.28 23.18 -5.09
C THR A 125 -4.63 22.79 -6.41
N GLU A 126 -4.49 21.49 -6.72
CA GLU A 126 -3.99 21.02 -8.02
C GLU A 126 -4.88 21.51 -9.17
N VAL A 127 -6.18 21.36 -9.01
CA VAL A 127 -7.17 21.82 -10.01
C VAL A 127 -7.08 23.32 -10.21
N ALA A 128 -6.93 24.10 -9.14
CA ALA A 128 -6.87 25.57 -9.20
C ALA A 128 -5.55 26.09 -9.77
N THR A 129 -4.43 25.42 -9.51
CA THR A 129 -3.08 25.91 -9.86
C THR A 129 -2.47 25.21 -11.08
N GLY A 130 -2.94 23.99 -11.42
CA GLY A 130 -2.33 23.14 -12.43
C GLY A 130 -0.98 22.53 -11.98
N ILE A 131 -0.65 22.60 -10.69
CA ILE A 131 0.60 22.05 -10.13
C ILE A 131 0.29 20.76 -9.39
N GLY A 132 0.80 19.62 -9.90
CA GLY A 132 0.63 18.32 -9.27
C GLY A 132 1.59 18.12 -8.09
N PHE A 133 1.06 17.75 -6.91
CA PHE A 133 1.88 17.52 -5.71
C PHE A 133 2.68 16.23 -5.77
N ARG A 134 2.16 15.18 -6.45
CA ARG A 134 2.76 13.83 -6.50
C ARG A 134 4.21 13.79 -6.96
N HIS A 135 4.64 14.77 -7.76
CA HIS A 135 6.04 14.89 -8.17
C HIS A 135 6.97 15.12 -6.97
N ASP A 136 6.70 16.16 -6.20
CA ASP A 136 7.52 16.55 -5.05
C ASP A 136 7.37 15.53 -3.91
N GLU A 137 6.17 15.01 -3.70
CA GLU A 137 5.89 13.93 -2.73
C GLU A 137 6.72 12.68 -3.02
N ALA A 138 6.79 12.25 -4.29
CA ALA A 138 7.61 11.10 -4.69
C ALA A 138 9.12 11.36 -4.56
N ILE A 139 9.58 12.60 -4.79
CA ILE A 139 10.98 12.98 -4.54
C ILE A 139 11.29 12.88 -3.04
N LEU A 140 10.49 13.51 -2.19
CA LEU A 140 10.67 13.50 -0.73
C LEU A 140 10.60 12.07 -0.17
N ALA A 141 9.65 11.27 -0.66
CA ALA A 141 9.56 9.86 -0.29
C ALA A 141 10.80 9.07 -0.74
N SER A 142 11.35 9.32 -1.94
CA SER A 142 12.58 8.68 -2.42
C SER A 142 13.79 9.01 -1.54
N GLU A 143 13.94 10.26 -1.13
CA GLU A 143 14.98 10.71 -0.20
C GLU A 143 14.87 10.02 1.17
N ALA A 144 13.64 9.94 1.69
CA ALA A 144 13.37 9.23 2.94
C ALA A 144 13.67 7.73 2.84
N LEU A 145 13.26 7.07 1.75
CA LEU A 145 13.52 5.65 1.50
C LEU A 145 15.02 5.35 1.37
N ASN A 146 15.79 6.22 0.75
CA ASN A 146 17.25 6.07 0.66
C ASN A 146 17.96 6.26 2.01
N THR A 147 17.37 7.08 2.88
CA THR A 147 17.91 7.31 4.24
C THR A 147 17.54 6.18 5.20
N LEU A 148 16.30 5.71 5.11
CA LEU A 148 15.74 4.74 6.06
C LEU A 148 16.07 3.31 5.71
N ALA A 149 15.91 2.89 4.46
CA ALA A 149 16.19 1.52 4.05
C ALA A 149 17.67 1.35 3.68
N GLY A 150 18.33 0.34 4.24
CA GLY A 150 19.71 0.01 3.91
C GLY A 150 19.90 -0.30 2.42
N ALA A 151 21.09 -0.02 1.87
CA ALA A 151 21.37 -0.27 0.44
C ALA A 151 21.18 -1.74 0.04
N GLU A 152 21.58 -2.66 0.92
CA GLU A 152 21.47 -4.11 0.73
C GLU A 152 20.25 -4.72 1.45
N GLU A 153 19.37 -3.89 2.00
CA GLU A 153 18.15 -4.35 2.68
C GLU A 153 17.04 -4.61 1.67
N ALA A 154 16.36 -5.74 1.83
CA ALA A 154 15.13 -6.00 1.10
C ALA A 154 14.10 -4.92 1.44
N ALA A 155 13.58 -4.22 0.45
CA ALA A 155 12.66 -3.12 0.65
C ALA A 155 11.44 -3.21 -0.26
N ILE A 156 10.27 -2.90 0.31
CA ILE A 156 8.98 -2.85 -0.38
C ILE A 156 8.38 -1.46 -0.17
N LEU A 157 7.92 -0.85 -1.24
CA LEU A 157 7.09 0.35 -1.25
C LEU A 157 5.78 0.00 -1.93
N CYS A 158 4.66 0.29 -1.29
CA CYS A 158 3.35 0.05 -1.89
C CYS A 158 2.36 1.15 -1.53
N GLY A 159 1.15 1.08 -2.10
CA GLY A 159 0.06 1.99 -1.79
C GLY A 159 -0.62 2.55 -3.03
N ASP A 160 -1.45 3.54 -2.78
CA ASP A 160 -2.14 4.31 -3.80
C ASP A 160 -1.29 5.52 -4.20
N PHE A 161 -0.77 5.47 -5.43
CA PHE A 161 0.10 6.54 -5.95
C PHE A 161 -0.70 7.67 -6.62
N ASN A 162 -2.01 7.48 -6.80
CA ASN A 162 -2.91 8.44 -7.46
C ASN A 162 -2.41 8.94 -8.84
N ASP A 163 -1.55 8.15 -9.46
CA ASP A 163 -0.98 8.36 -10.78
C ASP A 163 -0.43 7.03 -11.33
N PRO A 164 -0.76 6.64 -12.56
CA PRO A 164 -0.38 5.34 -13.09
C PRO A 164 1.11 5.20 -13.43
N VAL A 165 1.84 6.32 -13.61
CA VAL A 165 3.18 6.30 -14.21
C VAL A 165 4.21 7.14 -13.45
N HIS A 166 3.91 8.41 -13.21
CA HIS A 166 4.91 9.42 -12.87
C HIS A 166 5.65 9.15 -11.54
N PRO A 167 4.96 8.91 -10.41
CA PRO A 167 5.64 8.60 -9.15
C PRO A 167 6.49 7.33 -9.24
N SER A 168 6.00 6.29 -9.96
CA SER A 168 6.75 5.04 -10.13
C SER A 168 8.09 5.26 -10.83
N LEU A 169 8.14 6.13 -11.85
CA LEU A 169 9.38 6.50 -12.53
C LEU A 169 10.34 7.25 -11.62
N ILE A 170 9.82 8.12 -10.74
CA ILE A 170 10.63 8.83 -9.74
C ILE A 170 11.23 7.85 -8.75
N PHE A 171 10.43 6.93 -8.18
CA PHE A 171 10.90 5.91 -7.26
C PHE A 171 11.92 4.97 -7.90
N GLN A 172 11.72 4.63 -9.17
CA GLN A 172 12.70 3.83 -9.91
C GLN A 172 14.02 4.56 -10.10
N LYS A 173 13.97 5.82 -10.58
CA LYS A 173 15.16 6.60 -10.89
C LYS A 173 15.93 7.04 -9.63
N ASN A 174 15.22 7.50 -8.61
CA ASN A 174 15.81 8.16 -7.45
C ASN A 174 16.09 7.21 -6.29
N ALA A 175 15.35 6.09 -6.19
CA ALA A 175 15.45 5.15 -5.08
C ALA A 175 15.59 3.68 -5.50
N GLY A 176 15.69 3.39 -6.79
CA GLY A 176 15.98 2.04 -7.30
C GLY A 176 14.86 1.02 -7.14
N PHE A 177 13.62 1.46 -6.87
CA PHE A 177 12.47 0.58 -6.78
C PHE A 177 11.94 0.19 -8.16
N THR A 178 11.51 -1.05 -8.32
CA THR A 178 10.89 -1.53 -9.56
C THR A 178 9.54 -2.16 -9.24
N ASP A 179 8.52 -1.82 -10.05
CA ASP A 179 7.19 -2.37 -9.92
C ASP A 179 7.19 -3.89 -10.12
N VAL A 180 6.44 -4.64 -9.30
CA VAL A 180 6.41 -6.12 -9.32
C VAL A 180 5.91 -6.69 -10.65
N PHE A 181 4.96 -6.03 -11.32
CA PHE A 181 4.52 -6.45 -12.66
C PHE A 181 5.62 -6.26 -13.68
N THR A 182 6.34 -5.13 -13.63
CA THR A 182 7.50 -4.87 -14.49
C THR A 182 8.60 -5.92 -14.30
N THR A 183 8.90 -6.32 -13.06
CA THR A 183 9.91 -7.35 -12.79
C THR A 183 9.54 -8.73 -13.36
N LEU A 184 8.24 -8.98 -13.55
CA LEU A 184 7.70 -10.22 -14.13
C LEU A 184 7.44 -10.11 -15.64
N GLY A 185 7.68 -8.96 -16.26
CA GLY A 185 7.36 -8.71 -17.65
C GLY A 185 5.86 -8.67 -17.96
N LEU A 186 5.04 -8.32 -16.96
CA LEU A 186 3.59 -8.24 -17.04
C LEU A 186 3.13 -6.78 -17.16
N PRO A 187 2.01 -6.50 -17.84
CA PRO A 187 1.39 -5.18 -17.79
C PRO A 187 0.82 -4.92 -16.40
N ALA A 188 0.89 -3.66 -15.94
CA ALA A 188 0.22 -3.24 -14.73
C ALA A 188 -1.31 -3.35 -14.90
N PRO A 189 -2.03 -3.97 -13.96
CA PRO A 189 -3.48 -4.08 -14.03
C PRO A 189 -4.14 -2.74 -13.70
N VAL A 190 -5.33 -2.55 -14.21
CA VAL A 190 -6.20 -1.46 -13.76
C VAL A 190 -6.63 -1.74 -12.31
N THR A 191 -6.48 -0.75 -11.44
CA THR A 191 -6.88 -0.86 -10.03
C THR A 191 -7.98 0.12 -9.63
N PHE A 192 -8.19 1.19 -10.42
CA PHE A 192 -9.22 2.21 -10.19
C PHE A 192 -9.85 2.68 -11.50
N PRO A 193 -11.17 2.98 -11.52
CA PRO A 193 -12.13 2.66 -10.48
C PRO A 193 -12.57 1.19 -10.51
N CYS A 194 -13.12 0.73 -9.39
CA CYS A 194 -13.80 -0.57 -9.38
C CYS A 194 -15.09 -0.48 -10.22
N PRO A 195 -15.28 -1.34 -11.24
CA PRO A 195 -16.36 -1.23 -12.22
C PRO A 195 -17.77 -1.24 -11.62
N TYR A 196 -17.90 -1.77 -10.42
CA TYR A 196 -19.22 -1.90 -9.75
C TYR A 196 -19.68 -0.62 -9.07
N LEU A 197 -18.81 0.37 -8.95
CA LEU A 197 -19.08 1.61 -8.22
C LEU A 197 -18.84 2.87 -9.06
N SER A 198 -18.27 2.74 -10.26
CA SER A 198 -18.02 3.89 -11.12
C SER A 198 -19.26 4.23 -11.91
N ASP A 199 -19.82 5.40 -11.64
CA ASP A 199 -20.60 6.14 -12.60
C ASP A 199 -19.66 6.77 -13.64
N GLU A 200 -20.21 7.10 -14.81
CA GLU A 200 -19.50 7.55 -15.99
C GLU A 200 -18.45 8.64 -15.74
N GLY A 201 -17.28 8.49 -16.32
CA GLY A 201 -16.31 9.58 -16.53
C GLY A 201 -15.01 9.50 -15.73
N PHE A 202 -14.77 8.47 -14.92
CA PHE A 202 -13.46 8.28 -14.30
C PHE A 202 -12.45 7.68 -15.28
N LEU A 203 -11.21 8.17 -15.20
CA LEU A 203 -10.10 7.53 -15.89
C LEU A 203 -9.83 6.16 -15.26
N VAL A 204 -9.68 5.16 -16.12
CA VAL A 204 -9.41 3.79 -15.71
C VAL A 204 -7.89 3.64 -15.57
N GLU A 205 -7.38 3.56 -14.34
CA GLU A 205 -5.96 3.72 -14.06
C GLU A 205 -5.38 2.62 -13.17
N ALA A 206 -4.10 2.30 -13.40
CA ALA A 206 -3.29 1.40 -12.58
C ALA A 206 -2.53 2.21 -11.51
N ILE A 207 -3.24 2.74 -10.51
CA ILE A 207 -2.68 3.69 -9.54
C ILE A 207 -2.18 3.05 -8.25
N ASP A 208 -2.67 1.86 -7.92
CA ASP A 208 -2.18 1.09 -6.77
C ASP A 208 -0.96 0.25 -7.19
N LYS A 209 0.11 0.30 -6.40
CA LYS A 209 1.41 -0.29 -6.75
C LYS A 209 2.01 -1.10 -5.61
N ILE A 210 2.80 -2.09 -6.00
CA ILE A 210 3.82 -2.72 -5.14
C ILE A 210 5.14 -2.64 -5.90
N MET A 211 6.13 -2.00 -5.29
CA MET A 211 7.48 -1.85 -5.85
C MET A 211 8.50 -2.47 -4.90
N VAL A 212 9.56 -3.04 -5.45
CA VAL A 212 10.60 -3.75 -4.68
C VAL A 212 12.00 -3.24 -5.01
N ARG A 213 12.91 -3.33 -4.01
CA ARG A 213 14.32 -2.99 -4.13
C ARG A 213 15.18 -3.94 -3.30
N GLY A 214 16.43 -4.14 -3.71
CA GLY A 214 17.41 -4.96 -2.98
C GLY A 214 17.20 -6.47 -3.23
N PRO A 215 17.57 -7.34 -2.28
CA PRO A 215 17.54 -8.78 -2.44
C PRO A 215 16.10 -9.34 -2.35
N VAL A 216 15.25 -8.91 -3.26
CA VAL A 216 13.84 -9.34 -3.38
C VAL A 216 13.57 -9.79 -4.81
N ARG A 217 12.99 -10.96 -4.97
CA ARG A 217 12.54 -11.49 -6.26
C ARG A 217 11.02 -11.62 -6.28
N SER A 218 10.36 -11.01 -7.26
CA SER A 218 8.93 -11.21 -7.48
C SER A 218 8.68 -12.60 -8.07
N LEU A 219 7.75 -13.34 -7.49
CA LEU A 219 7.34 -14.67 -7.96
C LEU A 219 5.96 -14.66 -8.59
N LEU A 220 5.08 -13.78 -8.09
CA LEU A 220 3.71 -13.60 -8.58
C LEU A 220 3.29 -12.16 -8.30
N ALA A 221 2.54 -11.57 -9.22
CA ALA A 221 1.81 -10.32 -9.02
C ALA A 221 0.43 -10.44 -9.67
N THR A 222 -0.58 -9.91 -9.00
CA THR A 222 -1.98 -9.93 -9.48
C THR A 222 -2.77 -8.80 -8.85
N SER A 223 -3.89 -8.45 -9.48
CA SER A 223 -4.95 -7.62 -8.89
C SER A 223 -6.19 -8.52 -8.74
N PRO A 224 -6.45 -9.08 -7.56
CA PRO A 224 -7.57 -9.98 -7.36
C PRO A 224 -8.90 -9.23 -7.37
N HIS A 225 -9.78 -9.58 -8.29
CA HIS A 225 -11.15 -9.07 -8.35
C HIS A 225 -12.05 -9.87 -7.40
N PHE A 226 -11.93 -9.60 -6.10
CA PHE A 226 -12.66 -10.32 -5.07
C PHE A 226 -14.03 -9.68 -4.82
N LEU A 227 -15.06 -10.50 -4.85
CA LEU A 227 -16.46 -10.11 -4.64
C LEU A 227 -17.17 -11.16 -3.82
N ILE A 228 -18.18 -10.73 -3.08
CA ILE A 228 -19.21 -11.60 -2.49
C ILE A 228 -20.57 -11.15 -2.99
N PRO A 229 -21.60 -12.00 -2.90
CA PRO A 229 -22.96 -11.58 -3.27
C PRO A 229 -23.41 -10.33 -2.50
N GLY A 230 -23.67 -9.25 -3.22
CA GLY A 230 -24.12 -7.97 -2.65
C GLY A 230 -23.02 -7.11 -2.01
N GLY A 231 -21.74 -7.49 -2.10
CA GLY A 231 -20.64 -6.73 -1.51
C GLY A 231 -19.46 -6.53 -2.48
N VAL A 232 -18.81 -5.39 -2.35
CA VAL A 232 -17.56 -5.02 -3.04
C VAL A 232 -16.53 -4.65 -1.99
N LEU A 233 -15.23 -4.73 -2.32
CA LEU A 233 -14.15 -4.38 -1.40
C LEU A 233 -14.07 -2.86 -1.19
N SER A 234 -13.92 -2.15 -2.27
CA SER A 234 -13.57 -0.74 -2.35
C SER A 234 -13.96 -0.23 -3.73
N ASP A 235 -13.77 1.05 -4.00
CA ASP A 235 -13.67 1.61 -5.35
C ASP A 235 -12.32 1.33 -6.01
N HIS A 236 -11.38 0.72 -5.27
CA HIS A 236 -10.12 0.19 -5.77
C HIS A 236 -10.09 -1.35 -5.75
N TRP A 237 -9.39 -1.95 -6.73
CA TRP A 237 -8.97 -3.34 -6.66
C TRP A 237 -7.64 -3.44 -5.92
N PRO A 238 -7.45 -4.46 -5.05
CA PRO A 238 -6.18 -4.67 -4.38
C PRO A 238 -5.08 -5.07 -5.35
N VAL A 239 -3.84 -4.80 -4.98
CA VAL A 239 -2.67 -5.40 -5.61
C VAL A 239 -2.04 -6.40 -4.64
N ALA A 240 -1.76 -7.59 -5.12
CA ALA A 240 -1.16 -8.67 -4.35
C ALA A 240 0.12 -9.17 -5.03
N ALA A 241 1.14 -9.49 -4.23
CA ALA A 241 2.38 -10.09 -4.71
C ALA A 241 2.86 -11.23 -3.79
N VAL A 242 3.51 -12.21 -4.38
CA VAL A 242 4.35 -13.20 -3.67
C VAL A 242 5.78 -12.89 -4.01
N LEU A 243 6.59 -12.68 -2.98
CA LEU A 243 7.98 -12.26 -3.07
C LEU A 243 8.88 -13.30 -2.40
N GLU A 244 10.09 -13.45 -2.91
CA GLU A 244 11.14 -14.25 -2.29
C GLU A 244 12.24 -13.34 -1.79
N LEU A 245 12.55 -13.39 -0.49
CA LEU A 245 13.70 -12.73 0.12
C LEU A 245 14.93 -13.60 -0.14
N VAL A 246 15.92 -13.02 -0.82
CA VAL A 246 17.14 -13.73 -1.30
C VAL A 246 18.28 -13.64 -0.30
#